data_05d018493977ce3a5610563cf8b3ca5e
#
_entry.id   05d018493977ce3a5610563cf8b3ca5e
#
_cell.length_a   1.000
_cell.length_b   1.000
_cell.length_c   1.000
_cell.angle_alpha   90.00
_cell.angle_beta   90.00
_cell.angle_gamma   90.00
#
_symmetry.space_group_name_H-M   'P 1'
#
loop_
_entity.id
_entity.type
_entity.pdbx_description
1 polymer ?
#
loop_
_entity_poly.entity_id
_entity_poly.type
_entity_poly.pdbx_seq_one_letter_code
_entity_poly.pdbx_strand_id
1 'polypeptide(L)'
;MSVNGELRYLLIPGGGGSGPDHWHHRWAGSLPHCSWVEQDDPEGGSRAEWVATINNAVTASSTPAVLIAHSLACIAVAHWATAHDGPVAAALLVAPADVDDDWAEPDSLYKRFQPVPMDPLPFSSIVVASTNDPFLAVERARSFATAWGAKLEIAGDHLHLGSDALLDTWPEGRIYLRELVGRARSFNQHLDSL
;
A
#
# COMPACT_ATOMS: atom_id res chain seq x y z
N MET A 1 2.62 -29.28 4.95
CA MET A 1 1.64 -29.04 6.04
C MET A 1 0.99 -27.70 5.75
N SER A 2 -0.25 -27.74 5.30
CA SER A 2 -1.02 -26.52 4.95
C SER A 2 -1.22 -25.72 6.22
N VAL A 3 -0.55 -24.59 6.35
CA VAL A 3 -0.81 -23.62 7.43
C VAL A 3 -2.12 -22.97 7.04
N ASN A 4 -3.19 -23.28 7.79
CA ASN A 4 -4.53 -22.68 7.65
C ASN A 4 -4.39 -21.19 7.34
N GLY A 5 -4.62 -20.78 6.12
CA GLY A 5 -4.94 -19.43 5.61
C GLY A 5 -4.75 -18.19 6.49
N GLU A 6 -3.83 -18.24 7.46
CA GLU A 6 -3.50 -17.16 8.37
C GLU A 6 -2.73 -16.09 7.60
N LEU A 7 -3.17 -14.86 7.74
CA LEU A 7 -2.55 -13.69 7.13
C LEU A 7 -2.11 -12.73 8.25
N ARG A 8 -1.03 -12.03 8.02
CA ARG A 8 -0.65 -10.86 8.83
C ARG A 8 -0.82 -9.58 8.03
N TYR A 9 -1.03 -8.48 8.70
CA TYR A 9 -1.26 -7.20 8.08
C TYR A 9 -0.13 -6.25 8.41
N LEU A 10 0.43 -5.60 7.39
CA LEU A 10 1.51 -4.63 7.54
C LEU A 10 0.98 -3.25 7.13
N LEU A 11 0.84 -2.36 8.10
CA LEU A 11 0.47 -0.96 7.87
C LEU A 11 1.72 -0.16 7.55
N ILE A 12 1.76 0.45 6.38
CA ILE A 12 2.92 1.18 5.88
C ILE A 12 2.53 2.65 5.68
N PRO A 13 2.88 3.54 6.63
CA PRO A 13 2.59 4.96 6.54
C PRO A 13 3.32 5.63 5.37
N GLY A 14 2.72 6.70 4.85
CA GLY A 14 3.33 7.57 3.84
C GLY A 14 4.35 8.55 4.40
N GLY A 15 4.78 9.51 3.56
CA GLY A 15 5.67 10.60 3.98
C GLY A 15 5.09 11.38 5.16
N GLY A 16 5.92 11.66 6.17
CA GLY A 16 5.49 12.27 7.42
C GLY A 16 4.78 11.32 8.41
N GLY A 17 4.60 10.04 8.05
CA GLY A 17 3.94 9.05 8.91
C GLY A 17 2.41 9.11 8.89
N SER A 18 1.76 8.42 9.83
CA SER A 18 0.31 8.46 10.04
C SER A 18 0.00 9.07 11.39
N GLY A 19 -0.59 10.26 11.39
CA GLY A 19 -1.02 10.93 12.63
C GLY A 19 -2.14 10.15 13.35
N PRO A 20 -2.48 10.52 14.61
CA PRO A 20 -3.41 9.77 15.45
C PRO A 20 -4.84 9.70 14.89
N ASP A 21 -5.23 10.64 14.04
CA ASP A 21 -6.54 10.67 13.40
C ASP A 21 -6.58 9.91 12.07
N HIS A 22 -5.46 9.35 11.64
CA HIS A 22 -5.40 8.54 10.44
C HIS A 22 -6.08 7.18 10.66
N TRP A 23 -6.85 6.71 9.68
CA TRP A 23 -7.56 5.43 9.73
C TRP A 23 -6.66 4.21 9.99
N HIS A 24 -5.36 4.29 9.69
CA HIS A 24 -4.37 3.28 10.05
C HIS A 24 -4.40 2.93 11.55
N HIS A 25 -4.54 3.95 12.42
CA HIS A 25 -4.61 3.73 13.88
C HIS A 25 -5.84 2.92 14.28
N ARG A 26 -7.00 3.17 13.65
CA ARG A 26 -8.22 2.39 13.89
C ARG A 26 -8.07 0.95 13.41
N TRP A 27 -7.39 0.78 12.29
CA TRP A 27 -7.15 -0.54 11.72
C TRP A 27 -6.12 -1.33 12.52
N ALA A 28 -5.04 -0.73 12.99
CA ALA A 28 -4.04 -1.37 13.84
C ALA A 28 -4.65 -2.04 15.07
N GLY A 29 -5.64 -1.39 15.71
CA GLY A 29 -6.32 -1.92 16.88
C GLY A 29 -7.38 -3.00 16.60
N SER A 30 -7.74 -3.24 15.33
CA SER A 30 -8.87 -4.11 14.95
C SER A 30 -8.54 -5.22 13.95
N LEU A 31 -7.39 -5.17 13.28
CA LEU A 31 -6.90 -6.25 12.44
C LEU A 31 -6.10 -7.26 13.26
N PRO A 32 -6.32 -8.58 13.07
CA PRO A 32 -5.51 -9.59 13.73
C PRO A 32 -4.08 -9.59 13.15
N HIS A 33 -3.07 -9.90 13.97
CA HIS A 33 -1.67 -9.99 13.52
C HIS A 33 -1.22 -8.78 12.70
N CYS A 34 -1.61 -7.59 13.15
CA CYS A 34 -1.30 -6.33 12.51
C CYS A 34 -0.03 -5.72 13.11
N SER A 35 0.86 -5.23 12.26
CA SER A 35 2.10 -4.56 12.66
C SER A 35 2.31 -3.30 11.84
N TRP A 36 2.94 -2.30 12.44
CA TRP A 36 3.41 -1.11 11.77
C TRP A 36 4.74 -1.36 11.07
N VAL A 37 4.91 -0.76 9.91
CA VAL A 37 6.17 -0.68 9.16
C VAL A 37 6.52 0.81 9.06
N GLU A 38 7.00 1.35 10.16
CA GLU A 38 7.40 2.76 10.26
C GLU A 38 8.81 2.94 9.72
N GLN A 39 9.02 4.05 9.02
CA GLN A 39 10.33 4.46 8.55
C GLN A 39 11.09 5.18 9.68
N ASP A 40 12.40 4.94 9.80
CA ASP A 40 13.24 5.63 10.79
C ASP A 40 13.26 7.14 10.56
N ASP A 41 13.24 7.57 9.29
CA ASP A 41 13.11 8.96 8.87
C ASP A 41 11.98 9.10 7.85
N PRO A 42 10.73 9.33 8.31
CA PRO A 42 9.57 9.40 7.42
C PRO A 42 9.50 10.69 6.60
N GLU A 43 10.31 11.72 6.92
CA GLU A 43 10.34 13.01 6.22
C GLU A 43 11.56 13.16 5.30
N GLY A 44 12.64 12.44 5.56
CA GLY A 44 13.92 12.66 4.89
C GLY A 44 14.63 11.41 4.38
N GLY A 45 14.17 10.22 4.67
CA GLY A 45 14.79 8.95 4.31
C GLY A 45 14.98 8.75 2.80
N SER A 46 15.94 7.92 2.42
CA SER A 46 16.14 7.53 1.03
C SER A 46 15.17 6.43 0.61
N ARG A 47 14.93 6.31 -0.71
CA ARG A 47 14.17 5.20 -1.29
C ARG A 47 14.73 3.84 -0.88
N ALA A 48 16.07 3.70 -0.83
CA ALA A 48 16.72 2.44 -0.46
C ALA A 48 16.43 2.04 1.00
N GLU A 49 16.44 3.00 1.93
CA GLU A 49 16.08 2.77 3.33
C GLU A 49 14.62 2.35 3.49
N TRP A 50 13.70 3.04 2.81
CA TRP A 50 12.27 2.68 2.83
C TRP A 50 12.02 1.27 2.29
N VAL A 51 12.65 0.93 1.16
CA VAL A 51 12.55 -0.41 0.56
C VAL A 51 13.14 -1.47 1.49
N ALA A 52 14.27 -1.20 2.14
CA ALA A 52 14.89 -2.11 3.10
C ALA A 52 14.00 -2.34 4.34
N THR A 53 13.36 -1.29 4.86
CA THR A 53 12.42 -1.39 5.99
C THR A 53 11.21 -2.27 5.63
N ILE A 54 10.63 -2.08 4.43
CA ILE A 54 9.55 -2.95 3.93
C ILE A 54 10.05 -4.39 3.81
N ASN A 55 11.23 -4.62 3.22
CA ASN A 55 11.80 -5.95 3.05
C ASN A 55 12.01 -6.65 4.39
N ASN A 56 12.56 -5.97 5.37
CA ASN A 56 12.76 -6.51 6.72
C ASN A 56 11.43 -6.93 7.35
N ALA A 57 10.38 -6.11 7.22
CA ALA A 57 9.06 -6.42 7.74
C ALA A 57 8.41 -7.61 7.01
N VAL A 58 8.55 -7.68 5.68
CA VAL A 58 8.01 -8.80 4.88
C VAL A 58 8.72 -10.10 5.23
N THR A 59 10.05 -10.10 5.35
CA THR A 59 10.85 -11.31 5.57
C THR A 59 10.93 -11.75 7.04
N ALA A 60 10.42 -10.94 7.98
CA ALA A 60 10.41 -11.26 9.42
C ALA A 60 9.56 -12.51 9.76
N SER A 61 8.72 -12.98 8.85
CA SER A 61 7.89 -14.19 9.04
C SER A 61 7.59 -14.84 7.70
N SER A 62 7.46 -16.17 7.70
CA SER A 62 6.98 -16.94 6.53
C SER A 62 5.45 -16.87 6.35
N THR A 63 4.69 -16.36 7.32
CA THR A 63 3.25 -16.12 7.20
C THR A 63 3.01 -15.03 6.16
N PRO A 64 2.18 -15.28 5.13
CA PRO A 64 1.95 -14.31 4.07
C PRO A 64 1.37 -12.99 4.59
N ALA A 65 1.94 -11.88 4.12
CA ALA A 65 1.53 -10.53 4.50
C ALA A 65 0.50 -9.93 3.52
N VAL A 66 -0.42 -9.16 4.05
CA VAL A 66 -1.22 -8.18 3.30
C VAL A 66 -0.61 -6.81 3.58
N LEU A 67 -0.06 -6.18 2.56
CA LEU A 67 0.49 -4.83 2.67
C LEU A 67 -0.65 -3.81 2.59
N ILE A 68 -0.68 -2.86 3.53
CA ILE A 68 -1.67 -1.78 3.54
C ILE A 68 -0.87 -0.49 3.54
N ALA A 69 -0.65 0.06 2.36
CA ALA A 69 0.20 1.22 2.14
C ALA A 69 -0.62 2.47 1.82
N HIS A 70 -0.16 3.61 2.29
CA HIS A 70 -0.76 4.92 2.00
C HIS A 70 0.27 5.85 1.36
N SER A 71 -0.16 6.64 0.37
CA SER A 71 0.62 7.73 -0.22
C SER A 71 1.97 7.24 -0.80
N LEU A 72 3.08 7.85 -0.37
CA LEU A 72 4.45 7.51 -0.79
C LEU A 72 4.80 6.03 -0.53
N ALA A 73 4.24 5.43 0.52
CA ALA A 73 4.46 4.02 0.81
C ALA A 73 3.98 3.09 -0.33
N CYS A 74 2.96 3.49 -1.10
CA CYS A 74 2.53 2.73 -2.27
C CYS A 74 3.63 2.66 -3.33
N ILE A 75 4.34 3.77 -3.54
CA ILE A 75 5.46 3.85 -4.47
C ILE A 75 6.65 3.05 -3.94
N ALA A 76 6.91 3.12 -2.62
CA ALA A 76 7.94 2.30 -1.98
C ALA A 76 7.66 0.79 -2.12
N VAL A 77 6.39 0.36 -2.00
CA VAL A 77 5.97 -1.03 -2.25
C VAL A 77 6.20 -1.42 -3.72
N ALA A 78 5.91 -0.54 -4.67
CA ALA A 78 6.20 -0.80 -6.09
C ALA A 78 7.71 -0.96 -6.32
N HIS A 79 8.55 -0.10 -5.75
CA HIS A 79 10.01 -0.26 -5.82
C HIS A 79 10.49 -1.54 -5.12
N TRP A 80 9.92 -1.89 -3.98
CA TRP A 80 10.24 -3.13 -3.30
C TRP A 80 9.97 -4.34 -4.20
N ALA A 81 8.82 -4.36 -4.87
CA ALA A 81 8.40 -5.46 -5.75
C ALA A 81 9.28 -5.64 -7.00
N THR A 82 10.02 -4.62 -7.43
CA THR A 82 10.98 -4.74 -8.54
C THR A 82 12.31 -5.36 -8.14
N ALA A 83 12.65 -5.36 -6.84
CA ALA A 83 13.98 -5.72 -6.35
C ALA A 83 13.97 -6.90 -5.37
N HIS A 84 12.80 -7.27 -4.85
CA HIS A 84 12.66 -8.26 -3.79
C HIS A 84 11.48 -9.20 -4.04
N ASP A 85 11.63 -10.42 -3.51
CA ASP A 85 10.58 -11.42 -3.37
C ASP A 85 10.28 -11.65 -1.89
N GLY A 86 9.07 -12.10 -1.57
CA GLY A 86 8.72 -12.42 -0.18
C GLY A 86 7.29 -12.93 -0.04
N PRO A 87 6.91 -13.39 1.14
CA PRO A 87 5.59 -13.94 1.41
C PRO A 87 4.54 -12.81 1.51
N VAL A 88 4.22 -12.20 0.36
CA VAL A 88 3.16 -11.20 0.22
C VAL A 88 1.98 -11.85 -0.48
N ALA A 89 0.81 -11.88 0.17
CA ALA A 89 -0.43 -12.39 -0.38
C ALA A 89 -1.16 -11.35 -1.23
N ALA A 90 -1.12 -10.09 -0.81
CA ALA A 90 -1.84 -9.00 -1.46
C ALA A 90 -1.38 -7.62 -1.01
N ALA A 91 -1.73 -6.56 -1.76
CA ALA A 91 -1.50 -5.17 -1.36
C ALA A 91 -2.72 -4.27 -1.59
N LEU A 92 -3.12 -3.53 -0.56
CA LEU A 92 -4.06 -2.41 -0.64
C LEU A 92 -3.24 -1.12 -0.71
N LEU A 93 -3.30 -0.45 -1.85
CA LEU A 93 -2.49 0.72 -2.19
C LEU A 93 -3.40 1.96 -2.21
N VAL A 94 -3.40 2.71 -1.13
CA VAL A 94 -4.34 3.81 -0.90
C VAL A 94 -3.70 5.14 -1.25
N ALA A 95 -4.31 5.88 -2.17
CA ALA A 95 -3.86 7.19 -2.64
C ALA A 95 -2.35 7.21 -2.99
N PRO A 96 -1.86 6.38 -3.93
CA PRO A 96 -0.45 6.43 -4.32
C PRO A 96 -0.04 7.85 -4.72
N ALA A 97 1.01 8.39 -4.09
CA ALA A 97 1.50 9.73 -4.46
C ALA A 97 2.16 9.68 -5.84
N ASP A 98 1.70 10.49 -6.80
CA ASP A 98 2.35 10.59 -8.11
C ASP A 98 3.63 11.43 -8.02
N VAL A 99 4.73 10.76 -7.66
CA VAL A 99 6.04 11.41 -7.49
C VAL A 99 6.64 11.90 -8.82
N ASP A 100 6.10 11.45 -9.96
CA ASP A 100 6.54 11.90 -11.28
C ASP A 100 5.93 13.25 -11.68
N ASP A 101 4.84 13.66 -11.04
CA ASP A 101 4.16 14.93 -11.27
C ASP A 101 4.94 16.12 -10.67
N ASP A 102 4.61 17.33 -11.11
CA ASP A 102 5.31 18.57 -10.78
C ASP A 102 4.92 19.18 -9.42
N TRP A 103 3.92 18.61 -8.72
CA TRP A 103 3.53 19.10 -7.39
C TRP A 103 4.64 18.88 -6.32
N ALA A 104 5.50 17.89 -6.51
CA ALA A 104 6.57 17.60 -5.57
C ALA A 104 7.79 18.49 -5.85
N GLU A 105 8.25 19.21 -4.83
CA GLU A 105 9.44 20.06 -4.92
C GLU A 105 10.69 19.24 -5.30
N PRO A 106 11.63 19.80 -6.08
CA PRO A 106 12.77 19.07 -6.65
C PRO A 106 13.63 18.31 -5.62
N ASP A 107 13.83 18.89 -4.42
CA ASP A 107 14.65 18.30 -3.36
C ASP A 107 13.84 17.54 -2.30
N SER A 108 12.52 17.38 -2.53
CA SER A 108 11.64 16.72 -1.57
C SER A 108 11.93 15.23 -1.44
N LEU A 109 11.46 14.64 -0.34
CA LEU A 109 11.41 13.20 -0.15
C LEU A 109 10.78 12.48 -1.35
N TYR A 110 9.67 13.01 -1.88
CA TYR A 110 8.90 12.40 -2.96
C TYR A 110 9.71 12.23 -4.26
N LYS A 111 10.49 13.24 -4.65
CA LYS A 111 11.32 13.19 -5.87
C LYS A 111 12.43 12.13 -5.80
N ARG A 112 12.84 11.68 -4.62
CA ARG A 112 13.79 10.58 -4.44
C ARG A 112 13.24 9.22 -4.87
N PHE A 113 11.91 9.10 -5.00
CA PHE A 113 11.23 7.88 -5.43
C PHE A 113 10.95 7.83 -6.94
N GLN A 114 11.35 8.84 -7.70
CA GLN A 114 11.26 8.82 -9.15
C GLN A 114 12.24 7.85 -9.80
N PRO A 115 11.89 7.29 -10.98
CA PRO A 115 10.54 7.25 -11.53
C PRO A 115 9.66 6.22 -10.81
N VAL A 116 8.33 6.37 -10.88
CA VAL A 116 7.40 5.34 -10.40
C VAL A 116 7.59 4.06 -11.20
N PRO A 117 7.82 2.89 -10.57
CA PRO A 117 7.86 1.61 -11.28
C PRO A 117 6.50 1.28 -11.89
N MET A 118 6.51 0.94 -13.18
CA MET A 118 5.29 0.63 -13.96
C MET A 118 5.25 -0.85 -14.36
N ASP A 119 5.92 -1.73 -13.61
CA ASP A 119 5.90 -3.17 -13.82
C ASP A 119 4.73 -3.81 -13.06
N PRO A 120 4.17 -4.94 -13.55
CA PRO A 120 3.14 -5.68 -12.83
C PRO A 120 3.60 -6.11 -11.44
N LEU A 121 2.76 -5.92 -10.43
CA LEU A 121 3.03 -6.42 -9.09
C LEU A 121 2.83 -7.95 -9.04
N PRO A 122 3.70 -8.69 -8.33
CA PRO A 122 3.65 -10.15 -8.30
C PRO A 122 2.55 -10.72 -7.37
N PHE A 123 1.65 -9.88 -6.87
CA PHE A 123 0.57 -10.24 -5.96
C PHE A 123 -0.72 -9.48 -6.29
N SER A 124 -1.86 -10.02 -5.86
CA SER A 124 -3.15 -9.35 -6.02
C SER A 124 -3.15 -7.98 -5.37
N SER A 125 -3.62 -6.94 -6.08
CA SER A 125 -3.59 -5.57 -5.58
C SER A 125 -4.88 -4.82 -5.87
N ILE A 126 -5.22 -3.88 -4.99
CA ILE A 126 -6.24 -2.86 -5.21
C ILE A 126 -5.59 -1.49 -5.02
N VAL A 127 -5.74 -0.62 -6.01
CA VAL A 127 -5.44 0.81 -5.90
C VAL A 127 -6.72 1.53 -5.52
N VAL A 128 -6.68 2.35 -4.48
CA VAL A 128 -7.81 3.20 -4.08
C VAL A 128 -7.43 4.65 -4.32
N ALA A 129 -8.26 5.40 -5.06
CA ALA A 129 -8.04 6.80 -5.37
C ALA A 129 -9.26 7.65 -5.00
N SER A 130 -9.02 8.92 -4.69
CA SER A 130 -10.03 9.94 -4.47
C SER A 130 -10.16 10.83 -5.70
N THR A 131 -11.36 11.39 -5.94
CA THR A 131 -11.63 12.25 -7.11
C THR A 131 -11.06 13.66 -6.98
N ASN A 132 -10.73 14.09 -5.75
CA ASN A 132 -10.20 15.43 -5.45
C ASN A 132 -8.83 15.37 -4.74
N ASP A 133 -8.07 14.30 -4.97
CA ASP A 133 -6.72 14.14 -4.41
C ASP A 133 -5.75 15.16 -5.06
N PRO A 134 -5.08 16.02 -4.26
CA PRO A 134 -4.12 16.98 -4.79
C PRO A 134 -2.80 16.38 -5.29
N PHE A 135 -2.52 15.12 -4.95
CA PHE A 135 -1.26 14.45 -5.25
C PHE A 135 -1.40 13.29 -6.24
N LEU A 136 -2.64 12.99 -6.69
CA LEU A 136 -2.93 11.89 -7.60
C LEU A 136 -4.17 12.18 -8.45
N ALA A 137 -4.00 12.50 -9.71
CA ALA A 137 -5.11 12.55 -10.65
C ALA A 137 -5.72 11.15 -10.88
N VAL A 138 -7.05 11.07 -11.05
CA VAL A 138 -7.76 9.80 -11.29
C VAL A 138 -7.22 9.05 -12.51
N GLU A 139 -6.88 9.78 -13.59
CA GLU A 139 -6.29 9.21 -14.80
C GLU A 139 -4.93 8.56 -14.52
N ARG A 140 -4.14 9.18 -13.63
CA ARG A 140 -2.86 8.63 -13.22
C ARG A 140 -3.02 7.41 -12.32
N ALA A 141 -3.99 7.44 -11.41
CA ALA A 141 -4.37 6.27 -10.62
C ALA A 141 -4.77 5.09 -11.50
N ARG A 142 -5.51 5.35 -12.58
CA ARG A 142 -5.87 4.34 -13.59
C ARG A 142 -4.64 3.78 -14.31
N SER A 143 -3.67 4.64 -14.63
CA SER A 143 -2.41 4.22 -15.25
C SER A 143 -1.61 3.31 -14.32
N PHE A 144 -1.50 3.67 -13.04
CA PHE A 144 -0.86 2.83 -12.02
C PHE A 144 -1.57 1.48 -11.88
N ALA A 145 -2.89 1.49 -11.70
CA ALA A 145 -3.66 0.26 -11.55
C ALA A 145 -3.48 -0.68 -12.77
N THR A 146 -3.49 -0.12 -13.99
CA THR A 146 -3.27 -0.89 -15.22
C THR A 146 -1.87 -1.50 -15.27
N ALA A 147 -0.83 -0.70 -15.01
CA ALA A 147 0.55 -1.14 -15.05
C ALA A 147 0.84 -2.21 -13.98
N TRP A 148 0.35 -2.01 -12.77
CA TRP A 148 0.54 -2.92 -11.64
C TRP A 148 -0.35 -4.18 -11.68
N GLY A 149 -1.30 -4.27 -12.65
CA GLY A 149 -2.29 -5.35 -12.70
C GLY A 149 -3.27 -5.32 -11.54
N ALA A 150 -3.48 -4.15 -10.94
CA ALA A 150 -4.34 -3.93 -9.79
C ALA A 150 -5.78 -3.59 -10.22
N LYS A 151 -6.76 -3.90 -9.36
CA LYS A 151 -8.10 -3.33 -9.47
C LYS A 151 -8.05 -1.87 -9.03
N LEU A 152 -8.76 -0.97 -9.73
CA LEU A 152 -8.96 0.41 -9.32
C LEU A 152 -10.31 0.58 -8.62
N GLU A 153 -10.30 1.20 -7.45
CA GLU A 153 -11.47 1.68 -6.73
C GLU A 153 -11.42 3.20 -6.59
N ILE A 154 -12.55 3.86 -6.83
CA ILE A 154 -12.69 5.30 -6.64
C ILE A 154 -13.55 5.54 -5.41
N ALA A 155 -12.96 6.09 -4.36
CA ALA A 155 -13.60 6.30 -3.07
C ALA A 155 -14.50 7.54 -3.00
N GLY A 156 -14.56 8.37 -4.06
CA GLY A 156 -15.25 9.67 -4.04
C GLY A 156 -14.33 10.81 -3.59
N ASP A 157 -14.91 11.90 -3.10
CA ASP A 157 -14.22 13.14 -2.73
C ASP A 157 -13.69 13.05 -1.29
N HIS A 158 -12.51 12.49 -1.10
CA HIS A 158 -11.89 12.28 0.20
C HIS A 158 -10.43 12.79 0.27
N LEU A 159 -10.14 13.89 -0.43
CA LEU A 159 -8.78 14.46 -0.47
C LEU A 159 -7.74 13.37 -0.74
N HIS A 160 -6.63 13.35 0.01
CA HIS A 160 -5.58 12.33 -0.12
C HIS A 160 -5.83 11.05 0.70
N LEU A 161 -7.07 10.80 1.12
CA LEU A 161 -7.45 9.63 1.95
C LEU A 161 -6.60 9.50 3.24
N GLY A 162 -6.03 10.60 3.71
CA GLY A 162 -5.24 10.69 4.95
C GLY A 162 -6.06 11.17 6.15
N SER A 163 -5.38 11.78 7.13
CA SER A 163 -6.02 12.32 8.34
C SER A 163 -7.04 13.42 8.01
N ASP A 164 -6.79 14.23 6.98
CA ASP A 164 -7.67 15.34 6.56
C ASP A 164 -9.01 14.86 5.98
N ALA A 165 -9.06 13.62 5.53
CA ALA A 165 -10.29 13.03 4.99
C ALA A 165 -11.30 12.64 6.09
N LEU A 166 -10.89 12.66 7.36
CA LEU A 166 -11.72 12.35 8.53
C LEU A 166 -12.47 11.02 8.42
N LEU A 167 -11.83 10.01 7.86
CA LEU A 167 -12.43 8.70 7.54
C LEU A 167 -12.71 7.84 8.78
N ASP A 168 -12.15 8.17 9.93
CA ASP A 168 -12.24 7.42 11.20
C ASP A 168 -11.94 5.92 10.99
N THR A 169 -12.94 5.05 11.10
CA THR A 169 -12.78 3.59 10.91
C THR A 169 -12.74 3.16 9.45
N TRP A 170 -13.08 4.04 8.55
CA TRP A 170 -13.16 3.86 7.10
C TRP A 170 -13.83 2.54 6.66
N PRO A 171 -15.16 2.43 6.84
CA PRO A 171 -15.89 1.20 6.53
C PRO A 171 -15.76 0.75 5.07
N GLU A 172 -15.71 1.69 4.12
CA GLU A 172 -15.56 1.42 2.68
C GLU A 172 -14.18 0.80 2.40
N GLY A 173 -13.12 1.33 2.98
CA GLY A 173 -11.79 0.76 2.88
C GLY A 173 -11.72 -0.68 3.41
N ARG A 174 -12.49 -0.97 4.46
CA ARG A 174 -12.63 -2.35 4.98
C ARG A 174 -13.34 -3.27 3.99
N ILE A 175 -14.24 -2.78 3.16
CA ILE A 175 -14.86 -3.56 2.09
C ILE A 175 -13.80 -3.91 1.05
N TYR A 176 -12.98 -2.94 0.62
CA TYR A 176 -11.90 -3.18 -0.34
C TYR A 176 -10.88 -4.19 0.20
N LEU A 177 -10.49 -4.06 1.47
CA LEU A 177 -9.58 -5.02 2.11
C LEU A 177 -10.16 -6.44 2.14
N ARG A 178 -11.44 -6.60 2.50
CA ARG A 178 -12.09 -7.92 2.52
C ARG A 178 -12.16 -8.54 1.13
N GLU A 179 -12.49 -7.77 0.10
CA GLU A 179 -12.48 -8.22 -1.28
C GLU A 179 -11.08 -8.70 -1.68
N LEU A 180 -10.05 -7.88 -1.42
CA LEU A 180 -8.66 -8.19 -1.73
C LEU A 180 -8.19 -9.50 -1.09
N VAL A 181 -8.47 -9.68 0.19
CA VAL A 181 -8.12 -10.91 0.94
C VAL A 181 -8.88 -12.12 0.38
N GLY A 182 -10.14 -11.96 0.01
CA GLY A 182 -10.94 -13.02 -0.63
C GLY A 182 -10.31 -13.49 -1.94
N ARG A 183 -9.89 -12.56 -2.79
CA ARG A 183 -9.21 -12.84 -4.07
C ARG A 183 -7.87 -13.57 -3.87
N ALA A 184 -7.05 -13.11 -2.93
CA ALA A 184 -5.75 -13.72 -2.63
C ALA A 184 -5.90 -15.16 -2.14
N ARG A 185 -6.88 -15.45 -1.29
CA ARG A 185 -7.18 -16.81 -0.81
C ARG A 185 -7.64 -17.74 -1.92
N SER A 186 -8.52 -17.27 -2.80
CA SER A 186 -9.02 -18.07 -3.93
C SER A 186 -7.90 -18.42 -4.91
N PHE A 187 -6.98 -17.49 -5.16
CA PHE A 187 -5.82 -17.72 -6.01
C PHE A 187 -4.88 -18.81 -5.46
N ASN A 188 -4.55 -18.72 -4.17
CA ASN A 188 -3.69 -19.72 -3.51
C ASN A 188 -4.33 -21.12 -3.49
N GLN A 189 -5.65 -21.22 -3.22
CA GLN A 189 -6.36 -22.51 -3.25
C GLN A 189 -6.34 -23.16 -4.64
N HIS A 190 -6.36 -22.35 -5.71
CA HIS A 190 -6.25 -22.87 -7.08
C HIS A 190 -4.86 -23.42 -7.39
N LEU A 191 -3.80 -22.75 -6.91
CA LEU A 191 -2.42 -23.24 -7.06
C LEU A 191 -2.17 -24.54 -6.27
N ASP A 192 -2.73 -24.68 -5.09
CA ASP A 192 -2.61 -25.89 -4.25
C ASP A 192 -3.38 -27.10 -4.84
N SER A 193 -4.27 -26.88 -5.82
CA SER A 193 -5.07 -27.90 -6.49
C SER A 193 -4.50 -28.41 -7.81
N LEU A 194 -3.38 -27.85 -8.28
CA LEU A 194 -2.64 -28.25 -9.48
C LEU A 194 -1.47 -29.17 -9.16
#